data_0498af0c1a62da5464f9589edaea06e1
#
_entry.id   0498af0c1a62da5464f9589edaea06e1
#
_cell.length_a   1.000
_cell.length_b   1.000
_cell.length_c   1.000
_cell.angle_alpha   90.00
_cell.angle_beta   90.00
_cell.angle_gamma   90.00
#
_symmetry.space_group_name_H-M   'P 1'
#
loop_
_entity.id
_entity.type
_entity.pdbx_description
1 polymer ?
#
loop_
_entity_poly.entity_id
_entity_poly.type
_entity_poly.pdbx_seq_one_letter_code
_entity_poly.pdbx_strand_id
1 'polypeptide(L)'
;MNFLACDLGGTKVLLGIFERVINNDSPKLLFKKKYVSSDWNSLELILEDFLKNECKNITHPSSACFAVAGPLSNNNAKIMNLSWNISGNKLKNKFKFEQCELINDF
;
A
#
# COMPACT_ATOMS: atom_id res chain seq x y z
N MET A 1 -17.06 0.36 -0.15
CA MET A 1 -15.85 1.17 0.13
C MET A 1 -14.62 0.32 -0.06
N ASN A 2 -13.70 0.79 -0.90
CA ASN A 2 -12.48 0.06 -1.19
C ASN A 2 -11.33 0.52 -0.32
N PHE A 3 -10.43 -0.40 0.03
CA PHE A 3 -9.21 -0.06 0.73
C PHE A 3 -8.02 -0.82 0.14
N LEU A 4 -6.86 -0.21 0.26
CA LEU A 4 -5.60 -0.77 -0.21
C LEU A 4 -4.87 -1.39 0.98
N ALA A 5 -4.41 -2.61 0.80
CA ALA A 5 -3.53 -3.26 1.77
C ALA A 5 -2.21 -3.59 1.09
N CYS A 6 -1.11 -3.30 1.77
CA CYS A 6 0.22 -3.53 1.25
C CYS A 6 1.08 -4.25 2.28
N ASP A 7 1.76 -5.29 1.82
CA ASP A 7 2.81 -5.95 2.60
C ASP A 7 4.13 -5.55 1.98
N LEU A 8 4.88 -4.70 2.69
CA LEU A 8 6.09 -4.07 2.17
C LEU A 8 7.32 -4.69 2.82
N GLY A 9 7.99 -5.54 2.07
CA GLY A 9 9.25 -6.13 2.48
C GLY A 9 10.41 -5.60 1.66
N GLY A 10 11.63 -6.00 2.06
CA GLY A 10 12.85 -5.54 1.37
C GLY A 10 13.03 -6.13 -0.02
N THR A 11 12.37 -7.25 -0.33
CA THR A 11 12.51 -7.91 -1.63
C THR A 11 11.24 -7.88 -2.45
N LYS A 12 10.08 -7.84 -1.80
CA LYS A 12 8.79 -7.93 -2.47
C LYS A 12 7.81 -6.94 -1.88
N VAL A 13 6.93 -6.41 -2.73
CA VAL A 13 5.81 -5.58 -2.32
C VAL A 13 4.54 -6.26 -2.83
N LEU A 14 3.66 -6.64 -1.91
CA LEU A 14 2.39 -7.26 -2.27
C LEU A 14 1.27 -6.25 -2.03
N LEU A 15 0.53 -5.95 -3.08
CA LEU A 15 -0.56 -4.98 -3.03
C LEU A 15 -1.90 -5.66 -3.32
N GLY A 16 -2.93 -5.24 -2.60
CA GLY A 16 -4.29 -5.73 -2.83
C GLY A 16 -5.32 -4.64 -2.62
N ILE A 17 -6.35 -4.66 -3.46
CA ILE A 17 -7.53 -3.82 -3.28
C ILE A 17 -8.66 -4.70 -2.77
N PHE A 18 -9.26 -4.28 -1.68
CA PHE A 18 -10.36 -4.99 -1.05
C PHE A 18 -11.60 -4.11 -1.01
N GLU A 19 -12.74 -4.72 -1.14
CA GLU A 19 -14.03 -4.07 -0.96
C GLU A 19 -14.64 -4.52 0.34
N ARG A 20 -15.04 -3.55 1.17
CA ARG A 20 -15.81 -3.85 2.38
C ARG A 20 -17.27 -3.83 2.02
N VAL A 21 -17.94 -4.95 2.23
CA VAL A 21 -19.36 -5.12 1.91
C VAL A 21 -20.16 -5.07 3.19
N ILE A 22 -21.23 -4.27 3.23
CA ILE A 22 -22.13 -4.19 4.38
C ILE A 22 -22.75 -5.55 4.62
N ASN A 23 -22.82 -5.95 5.89
CA ASN A 23 -23.39 -7.23 6.34
C ASN A 23 -22.55 -8.45 5.95
N ASN A 24 -21.29 -8.24 5.65
CA ASN A 24 -20.35 -9.31 5.39
C ASN A 24 -19.12 -9.09 6.28
N ASP A 25 -18.75 -10.11 7.06
CA ASP A 25 -17.62 -10.00 7.98
C ASP A 25 -16.27 -10.00 7.27
N SER A 26 -16.20 -10.53 6.07
CA SER A 26 -14.95 -10.65 5.33
C SER A 26 -14.92 -9.72 4.14
N PRO A 27 -13.87 -8.88 4.03
CA PRO A 27 -13.71 -8.06 2.83
C PRO A 27 -13.52 -8.93 1.59
N LYS A 28 -13.95 -8.42 0.45
CA LYS A 28 -13.79 -9.10 -0.82
C LYS A 28 -12.52 -8.61 -1.51
N LEU A 29 -11.63 -9.52 -1.87
CA LEU A 29 -10.44 -9.18 -2.65
C LEU A 29 -10.85 -8.93 -4.10
N LEU A 30 -10.59 -7.72 -4.58
CA LEU A 30 -10.90 -7.35 -5.96
C LEU A 30 -9.74 -7.59 -6.91
N PHE A 31 -8.52 -7.29 -6.46
CA PHE A 31 -7.33 -7.45 -7.28
C PHE A 31 -6.08 -7.43 -6.41
N LYS A 32 -5.08 -8.22 -6.79
CA LYS A 32 -3.78 -8.21 -6.10
C LYS A 32 -2.66 -8.34 -7.12
N LYS A 33 -1.49 -7.80 -6.75
CA LYS A 33 -0.28 -7.94 -7.56
C LYS A 33 0.96 -7.89 -6.67
N LYS A 34 1.95 -8.69 -7.03
CA LYS A 34 3.24 -8.71 -6.36
C LYS A 34 4.27 -8.00 -7.24
N TYR A 35 5.08 -7.16 -6.62
CA TYR A 35 6.17 -6.44 -7.27
C TYR A 35 7.50 -6.88 -6.68
N VAL A 36 8.53 -6.93 -7.50
CA VAL A 36 9.90 -7.13 -7.03
C VAL A 36 10.48 -5.76 -6.70
N SER A 37 10.78 -5.53 -5.42
CA SER A 37 11.16 -4.21 -4.93
C SER A 37 12.37 -3.61 -5.67
N SER A 38 13.37 -4.46 -5.98
CA SER A 38 14.60 -3.98 -6.61
C SER A 38 14.42 -3.50 -8.05
N ASP A 39 13.28 -3.81 -8.68
CA ASP A 39 12.98 -3.35 -10.03
C ASP A 39 12.43 -1.92 -10.06
N TRP A 40 12.21 -1.33 -8.90
CA TRP A 40 11.55 -0.02 -8.78
C TRP A 40 12.36 0.92 -7.91
N ASN A 41 12.38 2.19 -8.26
CA ASN A 41 13.16 3.20 -7.53
C ASN A 41 12.47 3.66 -6.25
N SER A 42 11.16 3.51 -6.15
CA SER A 42 10.41 3.95 -4.98
C SER A 42 9.09 3.22 -4.85
N LEU A 43 8.51 3.26 -3.66
CA LEU A 43 7.16 2.74 -3.43
C LEU A 43 6.12 3.55 -4.23
N GLU A 44 6.32 4.85 -4.33
CA GLU A 44 5.40 5.72 -5.06
C GLU A 44 5.26 5.29 -6.52
N LEU A 45 6.36 4.89 -7.16
CA LEU A 45 6.30 4.41 -8.55
C LEU A 45 5.53 3.10 -8.67
N ILE A 46 5.69 2.20 -7.69
CA ILE A 46 4.92 0.95 -7.65
C ILE A 46 3.43 1.26 -7.51
N LEU A 47 3.08 2.18 -6.59
CA LEU A 47 1.69 2.55 -6.37
C LEU A 47 1.06 3.22 -7.58
N GLU A 48 1.82 4.05 -8.29
CA GLU A 48 1.34 4.66 -9.52
C GLU A 48 1.01 3.58 -10.56
N ASP A 49 1.90 2.62 -10.75
CA ASP A 49 1.64 1.53 -11.67
C ASP A 49 0.41 0.72 -11.26
N PHE A 50 0.35 0.34 -10.00
CA PHE A 50 -0.75 -0.48 -9.49
C PHE A 50 -2.10 0.23 -9.63
N LEU A 51 -2.19 1.46 -9.14
CA LEU A 51 -3.46 2.18 -9.08
C LEU A 51 -3.89 2.71 -10.46
N LYS A 52 -2.96 3.19 -11.28
CA LYS A 52 -3.32 3.81 -12.56
C LYS A 52 -3.41 2.82 -13.70
N ASN A 53 -2.54 1.80 -13.72
CA ASN A 53 -2.47 0.87 -14.83
C ASN A 53 -3.20 -0.43 -14.55
N GLU A 54 -2.91 -1.06 -13.39
CA GLU A 54 -3.47 -2.37 -13.08
C GLU A 54 -4.90 -2.29 -12.57
N CYS A 55 -5.21 -1.26 -11.77
CA CYS A 55 -6.52 -1.10 -11.14
C CYS A 55 -7.37 0.00 -11.80
N LYS A 56 -7.11 0.32 -13.05
CA LYS A 56 -7.80 1.44 -13.72
C LYS A 56 -9.32 1.31 -13.79
N ASN A 57 -9.83 0.09 -13.74
CA ASN A 57 -11.27 -0.18 -13.78
C ASN A 57 -11.88 -0.46 -12.41
N ILE A 58 -11.08 -0.23 -11.34
CA ILE A 58 -11.52 -0.45 -9.97
C ILE A 58 -11.64 0.90 -9.28
N THR A 59 -12.70 1.07 -8.50
CA THR A 59 -12.90 2.32 -7.74
C THR A 59 -11.69 2.59 -6.86
N HIS A 60 -11.17 3.82 -6.92
CA HIS A 60 -10.00 4.21 -6.15
C HIS A 60 -10.23 3.98 -4.65
N PRO A 61 -9.26 3.34 -3.94
CA PRO A 61 -9.43 3.08 -2.52
C PRO A 61 -9.45 4.38 -1.71
N SER A 62 -10.33 4.45 -0.72
CA SER A 62 -10.43 5.61 0.16
C SER A 62 -9.43 5.56 1.29
N SER A 63 -8.93 4.39 1.64
CA SER A 63 -7.96 4.24 2.71
C SER A 63 -6.88 3.24 2.32
N ALA A 64 -5.74 3.32 3.00
CA ALA A 64 -4.62 2.43 2.75
C ALA A 64 -3.92 2.08 4.05
N CYS A 65 -3.41 0.85 4.12
CA CYS A 65 -2.63 0.37 5.23
C CYS A 65 -1.40 -0.37 4.68
N PHE A 66 -0.23 0.01 5.16
CA PHE A 66 1.03 -0.57 4.72
C PHE A 66 1.70 -1.28 5.89
N ALA A 67 1.81 -2.60 5.82
CA ALA A 67 2.54 -3.38 6.79
C ALA A 67 4.01 -3.37 6.38
N VAL A 68 4.88 -2.84 7.24
CA VAL A 68 6.29 -2.69 6.94
C VAL A 68 7.16 -3.49 7.88
N ALA A 69 8.22 -4.07 7.36
CA ALA A 69 9.23 -4.79 8.14
C ALA A 69 10.26 -3.77 8.60
N GLY A 70 10.11 -3.27 9.82
CA GLY A 70 11.06 -2.31 10.36
C GLY A 70 10.42 -1.37 11.37
N PRO A 71 11.24 -0.52 12.01
CA PRO A 71 10.72 0.38 13.01
C PRO A 71 9.88 1.50 12.41
N LEU A 72 8.83 1.88 13.13
CA LEU A 72 7.96 2.99 12.77
C LEU A 72 8.18 4.15 13.71
N SER A 73 8.07 5.37 13.17
CA SER A 73 8.10 6.58 13.96
C SER A 73 7.23 7.64 13.29
N ASN A 74 6.19 8.09 13.98
CA ASN A 74 5.28 9.14 13.50
C ASN A 74 4.71 8.83 12.11
N ASN A 75 4.25 7.58 11.91
CA ASN A 75 3.71 7.12 10.63
C ASN A 75 4.74 7.18 9.49
N ASN A 76 6.02 6.99 9.83
CA ASN A 76 7.12 6.91 8.88
C ASN A 76 7.92 5.65 9.11
N ALA A 77 8.50 5.12 8.04
CA ALA A 77 9.35 3.94 8.10
C ALA A 77 10.50 4.08 7.11
N LYS A 78 11.60 3.39 7.41
CA LYS A 78 12.75 3.33 6.51
C LYS A 78 13.02 1.88 6.16
N ILE A 79 13.11 1.59 4.87
CA ILE A 79 13.42 0.26 4.38
C ILE A 79 14.89 0.25 4.00
N MET A 80 15.71 -0.32 4.88
CA MET A 80 17.16 -0.14 4.84
C MET A 80 17.83 -0.62 3.55
N ASN A 81 17.49 -1.83 3.10
CA ASN A 81 18.15 -2.40 1.92
C ASN A 81 17.66 -1.81 0.59
N LEU A 82 16.65 -0.96 0.61
CA LEU A 82 16.15 -0.28 -0.58
C LEU A 82 16.43 1.22 -0.54
N SER A 83 16.90 1.73 0.57
CA SER A 83 17.08 3.17 0.81
C SER A 83 15.77 3.95 0.64
N TRP A 84 14.64 3.29 0.90
CA TRP A 84 13.33 3.94 0.81
C TRP A 84 12.94 4.52 2.15
N ASN A 85 12.45 5.76 2.11
CA ASN A 85 11.82 6.41 3.25
C ASN A 85 10.32 6.49 2.96
N ILE A 86 9.52 5.85 3.79
CA ILE A 86 8.08 5.74 3.60
C ILE A 86 7.39 6.68 4.57
N SER A 87 6.56 7.59 4.05
CA SER A 87 5.76 8.49 4.87
C SER A 87 4.29 8.27 4.58
N GLY A 88 3.55 7.85 5.61
CA GLY A 88 2.10 7.66 5.48
C GLY A 88 1.40 8.95 5.07
N ASN A 89 1.83 10.09 5.63
CA ASN A 89 1.21 11.38 5.29
C ASN A 89 1.47 11.79 3.84
N LYS A 90 2.67 11.57 3.34
CA LYS A 90 2.99 11.88 1.95
C LYS A 90 2.21 10.98 0.99
N LEU A 91 2.11 9.69 1.31
CA LEU A 91 1.33 8.76 0.49
C LEU A 91 -0.16 9.15 0.48
N LYS A 92 -0.67 9.52 1.66
CA LYS A 92 -2.06 9.96 1.78
C LYS A 92 -2.36 11.13 0.84
N ASN A 93 -1.47 12.13 0.85
CA ASN A 93 -1.67 13.33 0.05
C ASN A 93 -1.48 13.06 -1.44
N LYS A 94 -0.46 12.30 -1.79
CA LYS A 94 -0.14 12.03 -3.19
C LYS A 94 -1.21 11.17 -3.86
N PHE A 95 -1.69 10.14 -3.17
CA PHE A 95 -2.65 9.20 -3.75
C PHE A 95 -4.08 9.45 -3.31
N LYS A 96 -4.31 10.55 -2.59
CA LYS A 96 -5.66 11.00 -2.21
C LYS A 96 -6.43 9.96 -1.41
N PHE A 97 -5.77 9.35 -0.43
CA PHE A 97 -6.44 8.52 0.55
C PHE A 97 -7.02 9.41 1.65
N GLU A 98 -8.16 9.03 2.20
CA GLU A 98 -8.70 9.71 3.38
C GLU A 98 -7.90 9.35 4.63
N GLN A 99 -7.39 8.11 4.68
CA GLN A 99 -6.54 7.61 5.75
C GLN A 99 -5.44 6.76 5.15
N CYS A 100 -4.24 6.87 5.70
CA CYS A 100 -3.11 6.08 5.27
C CYS A 100 -2.21 5.81 6.48
N GLU A 101 -2.10 4.56 6.88
CA GLU A 101 -1.34 4.19 8.07
C GLU A 101 -0.29 3.15 7.76
N LEU A 102 0.83 3.27 8.46
CA LEU A 102 1.87 2.25 8.46
C LEU A 102 1.75 1.45 9.74
N ILE A 103 1.90 0.14 9.63
CA ILE A 103 1.92 -0.76 10.78
C ILE A 103 3.13 -1.67 10.70
N ASN A 104 3.57 -2.19 11.84
CA ASN A 104 4.62 -3.18 11.87
C ASN A 104 4.11 -4.53 11.37
N ASP A 105 5.01 -5.23 10.66
CA ASP A 105 4.72 -6.54 10.10
C ASP A 105 5.19 -7.63 11.07
N PHE A 106 4.73 -7.59 12.31
CA PHE A 106 4.94 -8.69 13.25
C PHE A 106 3.89 -8.82 14.32
#